data_7dd1c481916e75b9f733170bd354818e
#
_entry.id   7dd1c481916e75b9f733170bd354818e
#
_cell.length_a   1.000
_cell.length_b   1.000
_cell.length_c   1.000
_cell.angle_alpha   90.00
_cell.angle_beta   90.00
_cell.angle_gamma   90.00
#
_symmetry.space_group_name_H-M   'P 1'
#
loop_
_entity.id
_entity.type
_entity.pdbx_description
1 polymer ?
#
loop_
_entity_poly.entity_id
_entity_poly.type
_entity_poly.pdbx_seq_one_letter_code
_entity_poly.pdbx_strand_id
1 'polypeptide(L)'
;MLGALPFMVWGYQPAAAGCDVISATHSAESKGEALSMSRRLAAESALELRRKKGWKYITMSAYKVKPDPFWKSVRPVVPKDVIYGTFVTDKAYTTCFTGVVVPYVCTSGSKVCGN
;
A
#
# COMPACT_ATOMS: atom_id res chain seq x y z
N MET A 1 -11.99 -32.60 27.16
CA MET A 1 -11.70 -32.38 26.77
C MET A 1 -11.12 -32.10 26.40
N LEU A 2 -10.87 -32.16 26.67
CA LEU A 2 -10.11 -32.06 26.11
C LEU A 2 -9.97 -31.35 24.90
N GLY A 3 -10.54 -31.30 23.95
CA GLY A 3 -10.50 -30.57 22.74
C GLY A 3 -10.65 -29.08 22.91
N ALA A 4 -11.26 -28.68 23.98
CA ALA A 4 -11.47 -27.29 24.29
C ALA A 4 -10.17 -26.57 24.59
N LEU A 5 -9.17 -27.26 25.06
CA LEU A 5 -7.94 -26.65 25.47
C LEU A 5 -7.20 -25.94 24.31
N PRO A 6 -7.08 -26.58 23.14
CA PRO A 6 -6.45 -25.91 22.02
C PRO A 6 -7.18 -24.66 21.61
N PHE A 7 -8.49 -24.66 21.67
CA PHE A 7 -9.25 -23.48 21.32
C PHE A 7 -8.96 -22.33 22.24
N MET A 8 -8.86 -22.61 23.50
CA MET A 8 -8.57 -21.57 24.46
C MET A 8 -7.18 -20.99 24.23
N VAL A 9 -6.24 -21.84 23.86
CA VAL A 9 -4.90 -21.39 23.55
C VAL A 9 -4.94 -20.46 22.35
N TRP A 10 -5.76 -20.74 21.37
CA TRP A 10 -5.87 -19.86 20.23
C TRP A 10 -6.30 -18.46 20.63
N GLY A 11 -7.27 -18.36 21.52
CA GLY A 11 -7.76 -17.06 21.94
C GLY A 11 -6.69 -16.20 22.58
N TYR A 12 -5.63 -16.78 23.06
CA TYR A 12 -4.60 -16.05 23.75
C TYR A 12 -3.27 -16.03 23.02
N GLN A 13 -3.21 -16.63 21.85
CA GLN A 13 -1.97 -16.58 21.10
C GLN A 13 -1.70 -15.16 20.63
N PRO A 14 -0.47 -14.71 20.81
CA PRO A 14 -0.09 -13.41 20.22
C PRO A 14 -0.11 -13.53 18.71
N ALA A 15 -0.32 -12.40 18.05
CA ALA A 15 -0.28 -12.36 16.61
C ALA A 15 1.08 -12.79 16.12
N ALA A 16 1.14 -13.62 15.11
CA ALA A 16 2.38 -14.04 14.53
C ALA A 16 3.05 -12.85 13.85
N ALA A 17 4.35 -12.73 14.06
CA ALA A 17 5.15 -11.74 13.36
C ALA A 17 5.13 -12.03 11.86
N GLY A 18 5.13 -11.01 11.05
CA GLY A 18 5.13 -11.20 9.62
C GLY A 18 5.16 -9.89 8.88
N CYS A 19 5.15 -10.00 7.57
CA CYS A 19 5.17 -8.85 6.69
C CYS A 19 4.17 -9.03 5.57
N ASP A 20 3.57 -7.91 5.15
CA ASP A 20 2.68 -7.87 3.99
C ASP A 20 3.02 -6.64 3.17
N VAL A 21 2.71 -6.71 1.89
CA VAL A 21 2.89 -5.58 0.99
C VAL A 21 1.54 -4.95 0.75
N ILE A 22 1.48 -3.64 0.88
CA ILE A 22 0.26 -2.88 0.62
C ILE A 22 0.55 -1.85 -0.45
N SER A 23 -0.50 -1.41 -1.12
CA SER A 23 -0.39 -0.34 -2.10
C SER A 23 -1.67 0.47 -2.10
N ALA A 24 -1.55 1.71 -2.55
CA ALA A 24 -2.70 2.59 -2.69
C ALA A 24 -2.47 3.48 -3.90
N THR A 25 -3.54 3.74 -4.63
CA THR A 25 -3.50 4.57 -5.83
C THR A 25 -4.47 5.72 -5.66
N HIS A 26 -4.03 6.91 -6.03
CA HIS A 26 -4.89 8.08 -5.99
C HIS A 26 -4.63 8.94 -7.21
N SER A 27 -5.70 9.46 -7.79
CA SER A 27 -5.61 10.35 -8.94
C SER A 27 -6.05 11.75 -8.53
N ALA A 28 -5.41 12.77 -9.11
CA ALA A 28 -5.71 14.14 -8.79
C ALA A 28 -5.26 15.04 -9.92
N GLU A 29 -5.67 16.31 -9.84
CA GLU A 29 -5.30 17.28 -10.86
C GLU A 29 -3.93 17.88 -10.62
N SER A 30 -3.37 17.69 -9.45
CA SER A 30 -2.00 18.11 -9.19
C SER A 30 -1.16 16.91 -8.76
N LYS A 31 0.11 16.96 -9.13
CA LYS A 31 1.03 15.91 -8.76
C LYS A 31 1.18 15.81 -7.25
N GLY A 32 1.30 16.94 -6.59
CA GLY A 32 1.48 16.96 -5.14
C GLY A 32 0.33 16.32 -4.42
N GLU A 33 -0.89 16.56 -4.88
CA GLU A 33 -2.07 15.98 -4.26
C GLU A 33 -2.11 14.48 -4.52
N ALA A 34 -1.88 14.04 -5.76
CA ALA A 34 -1.87 12.62 -6.08
C ALA A 34 -0.81 11.89 -5.27
N LEU A 35 0.37 12.50 -5.16
CA LEU A 35 1.49 11.93 -4.43
C LEU A 35 1.18 11.80 -2.94
N SER A 36 0.76 12.88 -2.30
CA SER A 36 0.53 12.88 -0.87
C SER A 36 -0.66 12.00 -0.49
N MET A 37 -1.71 11.99 -1.30
CA MET A 37 -2.89 11.19 -1.01
C MET A 37 -2.63 9.70 -1.18
N SER A 38 -1.86 9.31 -2.19
CA SER A 38 -1.53 7.89 -2.34
C SER A 38 -0.70 7.39 -1.16
N ARG A 39 0.21 8.21 -0.66
CA ARG A 39 0.99 7.87 0.53
C ARG A 39 0.13 7.79 1.77
N ARG A 40 -0.79 8.72 1.92
CA ARG A 40 -1.69 8.75 3.05
C ARG A 40 -2.58 7.51 3.07
N LEU A 41 -3.11 7.14 1.89
CA LEU A 41 -3.94 5.95 1.79
C LEU A 41 -3.15 4.69 2.07
N ALA A 42 -1.88 4.65 1.65
CA ALA A 42 -1.01 3.53 1.98
C ALA A 42 -0.80 3.43 3.49
N ALA A 43 -0.59 4.57 4.16
CA ALA A 43 -0.42 4.56 5.61
C ALA A 43 -1.70 4.10 6.31
N GLU A 44 -2.86 4.53 5.82
CA GLU A 44 -4.12 4.08 6.38
C GLU A 44 -4.32 2.58 6.17
N SER A 45 -3.91 2.07 5.02
CA SER A 45 -3.97 0.64 4.75
C SER A 45 -3.06 -0.14 5.70
N ALA A 46 -1.91 0.42 6.04
CA ALA A 46 -1.00 -0.21 6.99
C ALA A 46 -1.63 -0.31 8.37
N LEU A 47 -2.33 0.74 8.81
CA LEU A 47 -3.02 0.71 10.08
C LEU A 47 -4.18 -0.28 10.09
N GLU A 48 -4.87 -0.38 8.96
CA GLU A 48 -5.93 -1.36 8.81
C GLU A 48 -5.38 -2.77 8.91
N LEU A 49 -4.27 -3.02 8.24
CA LEU A 49 -3.61 -4.30 8.26
C LEU A 49 -3.15 -4.65 9.68
N ARG A 50 -2.58 -3.68 10.38
CA ARG A 50 -2.17 -3.85 11.77
C ARG A 50 -3.34 -4.33 12.61
N ARG A 51 -4.49 -3.72 12.44
CA ARG A 51 -5.68 -4.07 13.20
C ARG A 51 -6.16 -5.46 12.84
N LYS A 52 -6.17 -5.80 11.54
CA LYS A 52 -6.59 -7.11 11.09
C LYS A 52 -5.71 -8.22 11.62
N LYS A 53 -4.41 -7.98 11.65
CA LYS A 53 -3.44 -8.98 12.09
C LYS A 53 -3.31 -9.02 13.61
N GLY A 54 -3.87 -8.04 14.30
CA GLY A 54 -3.71 -7.96 15.74
C GLY A 54 -2.29 -7.59 16.16
N TRP A 55 -1.54 -6.96 15.29
CA TRP A 55 -0.18 -6.55 15.61
C TRP A 55 -0.18 -5.35 16.55
N LYS A 56 0.75 -5.37 17.49
CA LYS A 56 0.93 -4.27 18.41
C LYS A 56 1.78 -3.15 17.79
N TYR A 57 2.79 -3.55 17.07
CA TYR A 57 3.73 -2.63 16.46
C TYR A 57 3.89 -2.98 15.00
N ILE A 58 4.05 -1.96 14.17
CA ILE A 58 4.35 -2.14 12.77
C ILE A 58 5.49 -1.22 12.36
N THR A 59 6.22 -1.65 11.35
CA THR A 59 7.18 -0.82 10.65
C THR A 59 6.81 -0.82 9.18
N MET A 60 7.03 0.30 8.52
CA MET A 60 6.80 0.44 7.09
C MET A 60 8.11 0.73 6.40
N SER A 61 8.31 0.13 5.25
CA SER A 61 9.45 0.43 4.41
C SER A 61 8.99 0.56 2.97
N ALA A 62 9.73 1.32 2.18
CA ALA A 62 9.41 1.52 0.79
C ALA A 62 9.48 0.19 0.05
N TYR A 63 8.48 -0.06 -0.79
CA TYR A 63 8.42 -1.29 -1.57
C TYR A 63 7.82 -0.98 -2.92
N LYS A 64 8.58 -1.27 -3.96
CA LYS A 64 8.12 -1.02 -5.32
C LYS A 64 7.01 -1.99 -5.68
N VAL A 65 5.85 -1.46 -5.99
CA VAL A 65 4.70 -2.27 -6.41
C VAL A 65 4.38 -1.95 -7.86
N LYS A 66 3.75 -2.89 -8.53
CA LYS A 66 3.28 -2.65 -9.88
C LYS A 66 2.11 -1.69 -9.82
N PRO A 67 2.00 -0.79 -10.80
CA PRO A 67 0.83 0.07 -10.87
C PRO A 67 -0.44 -0.73 -10.95
N ASP A 68 -1.53 -0.14 -10.46
CA ASP A 68 -2.84 -0.74 -10.48
C ASP A 68 -3.22 -1.14 -11.91
N PRO A 69 -3.92 -2.28 -12.10
CA PRO A 69 -4.38 -2.69 -13.43
C PRO A 69 -5.21 -1.64 -14.16
N PHE A 70 -5.85 -0.76 -13.41
CA PHE A 70 -6.56 0.38 -13.98
C PHE A 70 -5.67 1.15 -14.96
N TRP A 71 -4.39 1.23 -14.68
CA TRP A 71 -3.42 1.87 -15.53
C TRP A 71 -3.35 1.25 -16.92
N LYS A 72 -3.51 -0.06 -16.98
CA LYS A 72 -3.41 -0.76 -18.24
C LYS A 72 -4.55 -0.41 -19.17
N SER A 73 -5.70 -0.05 -18.63
CA SER A 73 -6.84 0.34 -19.45
C SER A 73 -6.70 1.77 -19.95
N VAL A 74 -5.97 2.61 -19.27
CA VAL A 74 -5.74 3.99 -19.68
C VAL A 74 -4.53 4.11 -20.58
N ARG A 75 -3.62 3.18 -20.45
CA ARG A 75 -2.31 3.22 -21.05
C ARG A 75 -2.25 3.22 -22.56
N PRO A 76 -3.14 2.55 -23.27
CA PRO A 76 -3.08 2.55 -24.74
C PRO A 76 -3.17 3.94 -25.36
N VAL A 77 -3.68 4.90 -24.60
CA VAL A 77 -3.85 6.26 -25.09
C VAL A 77 -2.69 7.15 -24.64
N VAL A 78 -1.82 6.63 -23.80
CA VAL A 78 -0.70 7.39 -23.22
C VAL A 78 0.60 6.68 -23.59
N PRO A 79 1.62 7.40 -24.07
CA PRO A 79 2.91 6.78 -24.35
C PRO A 79 3.45 6.06 -23.14
N LYS A 80 4.12 4.94 -23.38
CA LYS A 80 4.56 4.07 -22.31
C LYS A 80 5.62 4.67 -21.38
N ASP A 81 6.24 5.73 -21.82
CA ASP A 81 7.31 6.36 -21.05
C ASP A 81 6.82 7.59 -20.28
N VAL A 82 5.51 7.70 -20.07
CA VAL A 82 4.93 8.83 -19.38
C VAL A 82 4.94 8.60 -17.86
N ILE A 83 5.97 7.97 -17.35
CA ILE A 83 6.17 7.95 -15.91
C ILE A 83 6.60 9.34 -15.52
N TYR A 84 5.75 10.00 -14.74
CA TYR A 84 6.02 11.37 -14.33
C TYR A 84 7.21 11.42 -13.37
N GLY A 85 7.32 10.43 -12.51
CA GLY A 85 8.43 10.37 -11.59
C GLY A 85 8.29 9.27 -10.57
N THR A 86 9.39 9.00 -9.90
CA THR A 86 9.45 8.05 -8.80
C THR A 86 9.91 8.80 -7.56
N PHE A 87 9.15 8.65 -6.48
CA PHE A 87 9.37 9.39 -5.25
C PHE A 87 9.45 8.41 -4.10
N VAL A 88 10.62 8.32 -3.47
CA VAL A 88 10.85 7.30 -2.45
C VAL A 88 11.10 7.99 -1.12
N THR A 89 10.39 7.53 -0.11
CA THR A 89 10.69 7.87 1.27
C THR A 89 11.10 6.59 1.98
N ASP A 90 11.43 6.70 3.26
CA ASP A 90 11.75 5.51 4.03
C ASP A 90 10.53 4.60 4.21
N LYS A 91 9.32 5.12 4.01
CA LYS A 91 8.09 4.36 4.27
C LYS A 91 7.32 4.00 3.02
N ALA A 92 7.54 4.66 1.91
CA ALA A 92 6.74 4.43 0.72
C ALA A 92 7.54 4.64 -0.56
N TYR A 93 7.27 3.80 -1.53
CA TYR A 93 7.80 3.93 -2.88
C TYR A 93 6.65 4.35 -3.77
N THR A 94 6.70 5.55 -4.31
CA THR A 94 5.60 6.11 -5.08
C THR A 94 6.00 6.30 -6.53
N THR A 95 5.20 5.78 -7.45
CA THR A 95 5.38 6.00 -8.87
C THR A 95 4.19 6.81 -9.36
N CYS A 96 4.47 7.91 -10.05
CA CYS A 96 3.43 8.78 -10.55
C CYS A 96 3.45 8.79 -12.07
N PHE A 97 2.25 8.77 -12.64
CA PHE A 97 2.05 8.79 -14.08
C PHE A 97 1.13 9.95 -14.44
N THR A 98 1.21 10.37 -15.69
CA THR A 98 0.20 11.28 -16.22
C THR A 98 -0.96 10.46 -16.75
N GLY A 99 -2.17 10.85 -16.35
CA GLY A 99 -3.37 10.17 -16.78
C GLY A 99 -3.98 10.82 -18.00
N VAL A 100 -4.95 10.14 -18.58
CA VAL A 100 -5.65 10.63 -19.75
C VAL A 100 -6.78 11.57 -19.34
N VAL A 101 -7.53 11.16 -18.34
CA VAL A 101 -8.70 11.93 -17.86
C VAL A 101 -8.29 12.83 -16.70
N VAL A 102 -7.51 12.28 -15.78
CA VAL A 102 -6.99 13.01 -14.64
C VAL A 102 -5.49 13.16 -14.84
N PRO A 103 -4.93 14.38 -14.72
CA PRO A 103 -3.53 14.61 -15.08
C PRO A 103 -2.52 13.73 -14.36
N TYR A 104 -2.75 13.43 -13.10
CA TYR A 104 -1.76 12.70 -12.30
C TYR A 104 -2.39 11.55 -11.55
N VAL A 105 -1.72 10.41 -11.59
CA VAL A 105 -2.11 9.23 -10.81
C VAL A 105 -0.85 8.68 -10.18
N CYS A 106 -0.88 8.50 -8.88
CA CYS A 106 0.27 8.00 -8.13
C CYS A 106 -0.11 6.72 -7.40
N THR A 107 0.81 5.76 -7.43
CA THR A 107 0.66 4.51 -6.68
C THR A 107 1.81 4.43 -5.68
N SER A 108 1.47 4.30 -4.41
CA SER A 108 2.44 4.16 -3.34
C SER A 108 2.41 2.73 -2.82
N GLY A 109 3.60 2.16 -2.66
CA GLY A 109 3.73 0.82 -2.13
C GLY A 109 4.60 0.80 -0.89
N SER A 110 4.25 -0.08 0.02
CA SER A 110 4.97 -0.23 1.27
C SER A 110 4.96 -1.68 1.71
N LYS A 111 6.03 -2.08 2.35
CA LYS A 111 6.09 -3.37 3.02
C LYS A 111 5.87 -3.09 4.50
N VAL A 112 4.84 -3.72 5.05
CA VAL A 112 4.46 -3.52 6.44
C VAL A 112 4.80 -4.79 7.20
N CYS A 113 5.66 -4.64 8.18
CA CYS A 113 6.03 -5.76 9.05
C CYS A 113 5.56 -5.45 10.46
N GLY A 114 5.07 -6.48 11.15
CA GLY A 114 4.55 -6.29 12.48
C GLY A 114 4.66 -7.51 13.37
N ASN A 115 4.37 -7.29 14.62
CA ASN A 115 4.33 -8.36 15.60
C ASN A 115 3.47 -8.02 16.79
#